data_41db9b88082ff20e696142c1fc9e95dd
#
_entry.id   41db9b88082ff20e696142c1fc9e95dd
#
_cell.length_a   1.000
_cell.length_b   1.000
_cell.length_c   1.000
_cell.angle_alpha   90.00
_cell.angle_beta   90.00
_cell.angle_gamma   90.00
#
_symmetry.space_group_name_H-M   'P 1'
#
loop_
_entity.id
_entity.type
_entity.pdbx_description
1 polymer ?
#
loop_
_entity_poly.entity_id
_entity_poly.type
_entity_poly.pdbx_seq_one_letter_code
_entity_poly.pdbx_strand_id
1 'polypeptide(L)'
;MKKIVSMIVAAAVLFSAACASASETAEYMWAELPEFISFVTEPCSNIALFSADYNEDDIIRKIYEGAAEQRSEITVSDSPLVEDSALTSSEIGKKTGEILADIILKVKYTYPEMYFVKNGFTVRRYTSGRVSVELNYSEGIDNVQKRMRLYAAFKEDILSLITEDMTDFQKAVTVHDYIVMNLKYDTSYNVYDAVNMALGGSGVCQGYAQMFYDICANELGMGCGFAVGQNKTPGEAGHIWNVINIDGAWYHTDATYDDPLFIDSETEALTDAPLRVSHKYFLISDEKLKSINPNDSIDRENIDCAVECSDAYYDENRPWDDSSSAQIIVNDGAIYYISGNKIMKKSDAEEAVCIITEGANHIEAGIGIYGDLLFACYKQSIYWIKLSTGESGQFYNSSSGSAMIKYLRIDGGVLRFTLSEPNSVRFSVGAVPLGETDGQILGAELIDGKIVALLRSTAKKAALYAADSEGFVKRASVVPGLNRVFAEYTGDAAYSLRLLLWTDGLKPLDAR
;
A
#
# COMPACT_ATOMS: atom_id res chain seq x y z
N MET A 1 -8.79 -9.11 22.70
CA MET A 1 -8.86 -10.47 22.14
C MET A 1 -10.30 -10.76 21.73
N LYS A 2 -10.70 -10.33 20.55
CA LYS A 2 -11.96 -10.76 19.92
C LYS A 2 -11.63 -11.91 19.00
N LYS A 3 -12.14 -13.09 19.32
CA LYS A 3 -12.06 -14.28 18.49
C LYS A 3 -12.67 -13.95 17.12
N ILE A 4 -11.88 -13.93 16.06
CA ILE A 4 -12.38 -14.07 14.71
C ILE A 4 -12.73 -15.55 14.59
N VAL A 5 -14.00 -15.83 14.58
CA VAL A 5 -14.54 -17.18 14.42
C VAL A 5 -14.44 -17.49 12.93
N SER A 6 -13.63 -18.46 12.58
CA SER A 6 -13.69 -19.12 11.28
C SER A 6 -15.12 -19.64 11.08
N MET A 7 -15.91 -18.97 10.24
CA MET A 7 -17.24 -19.42 9.89
C MET A 7 -17.14 -20.30 8.65
N ILE A 8 -17.33 -21.57 8.87
CA ILE A 8 -17.63 -22.54 7.82
C ILE A 8 -18.86 -22.05 7.06
N VAL A 9 -18.72 -21.91 5.74
CA VAL A 9 -19.79 -21.49 4.83
C VAL A 9 -21.00 -22.42 4.99
N ALA A 10 -22.06 -21.91 5.59
CA ALA A 10 -23.34 -22.57 5.61
C ALA A 10 -24.22 -21.96 4.51
N ALA A 11 -24.31 -22.63 3.37
CA ALA A 11 -25.20 -22.24 2.28
C ALA A 11 -26.66 -22.39 2.73
N ALA A 12 -27.39 -21.30 2.85
CA ALA A 12 -28.84 -21.33 3.05
C ALA A 12 -29.52 -21.14 1.69
N VAL A 13 -30.18 -22.23 1.18
CA VAL A 13 -31.01 -22.19 -0.02
C VAL A 13 -32.37 -21.64 0.36
N LEU A 14 -32.74 -20.47 -0.10
CA LEU A 14 -34.09 -19.91 0.03
C LEU A 14 -34.83 -20.11 -1.30
N PHE A 15 -35.87 -20.96 -1.29
CA PHE A 15 -36.80 -21.11 -2.41
C PHE A 15 -37.88 -20.05 -2.34
N SER A 16 -38.07 -19.26 -3.37
CA SER A 16 -39.27 -18.46 -3.59
C SER A 16 -39.98 -18.97 -4.85
N ALA A 17 -41.19 -19.49 -4.68
CA ALA A 17 -42.05 -19.81 -5.79
C ALA A 17 -42.91 -18.60 -6.14
N ALA A 18 -42.75 -18.04 -7.32
CA ALA A 18 -43.62 -16.99 -7.87
C ALA A 18 -44.31 -17.48 -9.13
N CYS A 19 -45.59 -17.14 -9.27
CA CYS A 19 -46.52 -17.63 -10.29
C CYS A 19 -46.19 -17.18 -11.73
N ALA A 20 -46.54 -18.04 -12.65
CA ALA A 20 -46.22 -18.12 -14.05
C ALA A 20 -46.83 -17.03 -14.92
N SER A 21 -45.99 -16.30 -15.55
CA SER A 21 -45.97 -15.97 -16.98
C SER A 21 -44.57 -16.34 -17.43
N ALA A 22 -44.33 -16.84 -18.64
CA ALA A 22 -43.05 -17.46 -19.05
C ALA A 22 -41.77 -16.64 -18.69
N SER A 23 -41.56 -16.38 -17.44
CA SER A 23 -40.40 -15.73 -16.85
C SER A 23 -39.43 -16.78 -16.40
N GLU A 24 -38.21 -16.63 -16.85
CA GLU A 24 -37.05 -17.40 -16.43
C GLU A 24 -37.03 -17.49 -14.90
N THR A 25 -36.99 -18.69 -14.32
CA THR A 25 -36.87 -18.88 -12.87
C THR A 25 -35.40 -18.91 -12.47
N ALA A 26 -35.08 -18.40 -11.29
CA ALA A 26 -33.73 -18.37 -10.75
C ALA A 26 -33.67 -19.04 -9.38
N GLU A 27 -32.61 -19.77 -9.13
CA GLU A 27 -32.17 -20.18 -7.79
C GLU A 27 -31.22 -19.12 -7.22
N TYR A 28 -31.34 -18.85 -5.93
CA TYR A 28 -30.54 -17.85 -5.22
C TYR A 28 -29.67 -18.55 -4.20
N MET A 29 -28.39 -18.12 -4.11
CA MET A 29 -27.47 -18.59 -3.10
C MET A 29 -26.62 -17.44 -2.58
N TRP A 30 -26.58 -17.31 -1.26
CA TRP A 30 -25.66 -16.42 -0.59
C TRP A 30 -24.26 -17.04 -0.56
N ALA A 31 -23.23 -16.24 -0.81
CA ALA A 31 -21.83 -16.62 -0.68
C ALA A 31 -21.02 -15.48 -0.04
N GLU A 32 -19.90 -15.83 0.56
CA GLU A 32 -18.94 -14.89 1.13
C GLU A 32 -17.57 -15.11 0.51
N LEU A 33 -16.78 -14.04 0.41
CA LEU A 33 -15.41 -14.12 -0.08
C LEU A 33 -14.54 -14.84 0.95
N PRO A 34 -13.56 -15.65 0.51
CA PRO A 34 -12.54 -16.20 1.39
C PRO A 34 -11.68 -15.08 1.99
N GLU A 35 -10.92 -15.39 3.04
CA GLU A 35 -10.04 -14.42 3.70
C GLU A 35 -8.95 -13.92 2.76
N PHE A 36 -8.33 -14.84 2.01
CA PHE A 36 -7.32 -14.55 1.01
C PHE A 36 -7.65 -15.25 -0.31
N ILE A 37 -7.17 -14.65 -1.41
CA ILE A 37 -7.23 -15.23 -2.74
C ILE A 37 -6.24 -16.42 -2.83
N SER A 38 -6.61 -17.47 -3.59
CA SER A 38 -5.64 -18.46 -4.04
C SER A 38 -5.02 -17.99 -5.36
N PHE A 39 -3.70 -17.93 -5.42
CA PHE A 39 -2.92 -17.59 -6.61
C PHE A 39 -2.37 -18.81 -7.33
N VAL A 40 -2.40 -20.00 -6.71
CA VAL A 40 -2.06 -21.25 -7.37
C VAL A 40 -3.13 -21.54 -8.41
N THR A 41 -2.79 -21.27 -9.64
CA THR A 41 -3.60 -21.64 -10.81
C THR A 41 -3.38 -23.10 -11.20
N GLU A 42 -3.06 -23.99 -10.28
CA GLU A 42 -3.36 -25.38 -10.56
C GLU A 42 -4.87 -25.42 -10.74
N PRO A 43 -5.38 -25.78 -11.94
CA PRO A 43 -6.74 -26.21 -12.03
C PRO A 43 -6.83 -27.30 -10.98
N CYS A 44 -7.73 -27.15 -9.99
CA CYS A 44 -7.90 -28.12 -8.92
C CYS A 44 -7.77 -29.50 -9.53
N SER A 45 -6.57 -30.08 -9.45
CA SER A 45 -6.21 -31.33 -10.14
C SER A 45 -7.02 -32.53 -9.64
N ASN A 46 -7.88 -32.29 -8.66
CA ASN A 46 -8.89 -33.20 -8.16
C ASN A 46 -10.33 -32.81 -8.53
N ILE A 47 -10.56 -31.74 -9.30
CA ILE A 47 -11.86 -31.40 -9.88
C ILE A 47 -11.73 -31.48 -11.42
N ALA A 48 -11.46 -32.68 -11.91
CA ALA A 48 -11.44 -33.01 -13.34
C ALA A 48 -12.87 -33.03 -13.96
N LEU A 49 -13.71 -32.06 -13.62
CA LEU A 49 -15.10 -31.99 -14.08
C LEU A 49 -15.56 -30.55 -14.35
N PHE A 50 -14.64 -29.62 -14.60
CA PHE A 50 -15.01 -28.34 -15.17
C PHE A 50 -15.05 -28.49 -16.70
N SER A 51 -16.22 -28.77 -17.22
CA SER A 51 -16.47 -28.82 -18.68
C SER A 51 -17.04 -27.49 -19.18
N ALA A 52 -16.93 -26.42 -18.45
CA ALA A 52 -17.33 -25.14 -18.97
C ALA A 52 -16.06 -24.36 -19.39
N ASP A 53 -15.91 -24.17 -20.70
CA ASP A 53 -15.00 -23.16 -21.26
C ASP A 53 -15.51 -21.75 -20.89
N TYR A 54 -15.51 -21.40 -19.58
CA TYR A 54 -15.78 -20.02 -19.21
C TYR A 54 -14.48 -19.21 -19.34
N ASN A 55 -14.62 -18.03 -19.92
CA ASN A 55 -13.51 -17.09 -20.00
C ASN A 55 -13.46 -16.29 -18.69
N GLU A 56 -12.51 -16.62 -17.82
CA GLU A 56 -12.34 -15.94 -16.53
C GLU A 56 -12.12 -14.43 -16.71
N ASP A 57 -11.32 -14.03 -17.70
CA ASP A 57 -11.06 -12.61 -17.98
C ASP A 57 -12.34 -11.86 -18.37
N ASP A 58 -13.25 -12.49 -19.10
CA ASP A 58 -14.55 -11.90 -19.44
C ASP A 58 -15.43 -11.74 -18.20
N ILE A 59 -15.41 -12.68 -17.28
CA ILE A 59 -16.14 -12.61 -16.01
C ILE A 59 -15.54 -11.51 -15.13
N ILE A 60 -14.22 -11.44 -14.99
CA ILE A 60 -13.49 -10.37 -14.27
C ILE A 60 -13.93 -9.01 -14.81
N ARG A 61 -13.87 -8.82 -16.15
CA ARG A 61 -14.27 -7.58 -16.79
C ARG A 61 -15.73 -7.20 -16.50
N LYS A 62 -16.66 -8.15 -16.63
CA LYS A 62 -18.09 -7.92 -16.36
C LYS A 62 -18.35 -7.56 -14.91
N ILE A 63 -17.71 -8.21 -13.95
CA ILE A 63 -17.81 -7.92 -12.52
C ILE A 63 -17.26 -6.53 -12.24
N TYR A 64 -16.09 -6.20 -12.77
CA TYR A 64 -15.46 -4.89 -12.62
C TYR A 64 -16.38 -3.76 -13.15
N GLU A 65 -16.81 -3.87 -14.42
CA GLU A 65 -17.68 -2.86 -15.06
C GLU A 65 -19.01 -2.71 -14.31
N GLY A 66 -19.63 -3.85 -13.91
CA GLY A 66 -20.88 -3.84 -13.19
C GLY A 66 -20.77 -3.27 -11.78
N ALA A 67 -19.68 -3.56 -11.06
CA ALA A 67 -19.41 -3.01 -9.75
C ALA A 67 -19.08 -1.51 -9.82
N ALA A 68 -18.30 -1.07 -10.82
CA ALA A 68 -17.98 0.33 -11.04
C ALA A 68 -19.24 1.20 -11.26
N GLU A 69 -20.29 0.64 -11.83
CA GLU A 69 -21.60 1.28 -12.00
C GLU A 69 -22.57 1.02 -10.83
N GLN A 70 -22.15 0.22 -9.85
CA GLN A 70 -22.98 -0.25 -8.72
C GLN A 70 -24.29 -0.89 -9.19
N ARG A 71 -24.23 -1.71 -10.25
CA ARG A 71 -25.40 -2.43 -10.75
C ARG A 71 -25.94 -3.37 -9.67
N SER A 72 -27.26 -3.45 -9.56
CA SER A 72 -27.94 -4.34 -8.62
C SER A 72 -27.77 -5.82 -8.96
N GLU A 73 -27.62 -6.13 -10.23
CA GLU A 73 -27.38 -7.46 -10.76
C GLU A 73 -26.40 -7.39 -11.93
N ILE A 74 -25.43 -8.28 -11.96
CA ILE A 74 -24.40 -8.38 -13.00
C ILE A 74 -24.47 -9.78 -13.61
N THR A 75 -24.87 -9.90 -14.88
CA THR A 75 -24.80 -11.16 -15.61
C THR A 75 -23.34 -11.47 -15.94
N VAL A 76 -22.81 -12.54 -15.37
CA VAL A 76 -21.41 -12.95 -15.52
C VAL A 76 -21.22 -14.01 -16.61
N SER A 77 -22.25 -14.85 -16.84
CA SER A 77 -22.24 -15.86 -17.90
C SER A 77 -23.63 -16.11 -18.45
N ASP A 78 -23.74 -16.40 -19.75
CA ASP A 78 -24.97 -16.82 -20.41
C ASP A 78 -25.15 -18.37 -20.41
N SER A 79 -24.15 -19.09 -19.88
CA SER A 79 -24.15 -20.57 -19.71
C SER A 79 -23.76 -20.93 -18.29
N PRO A 80 -24.04 -22.15 -17.83
CA PRO A 80 -23.63 -22.62 -16.51
C PRO A 80 -22.12 -22.57 -16.35
N LEU A 81 -21.62 -22.13 -15.18
CA LEU A 81 -20.19 -22.18 -14.82
C LEU A 81 -19.78 -23.59 -14.35
N VAL A 82 -20.72 -24.37 -13.90
CA VAL A 82 -20.51 -25.78 -13.47
C VAL A 82 -21.54 -26.65 -14.13
N GLU A 83 -21.08 -27.63 -14.91
CA GLU A 83 -21.92 -28.67 -15.54
C GLU A 83 -21.44 -30.04 -15.08
N ASP A 84 -22.16 -30.65 -14.15
CA ASP A 84 -21.87 -32.00 -13.66
C ASP A 84 -23.20 -32.73 -13.35
N SER A 85 -23.54 -33.70 -14.16
CA SER A 85 -24.78 -34.49 -13.99
C SER A 85 -24.77 -35.40 -12.76
N ALA A 86 -23.63 -35.58 -12.11
CA ALA A 86 -23.52 -36.37 -10.88
C ALA A 86 -23.83 -35.52 -9.64
N LEU A 87 -23.83 -34.19 -9.76
CA LEU A 87 -24.05 -33.26 -8.65
C LEU A 87 -25.53 -32.87 -8.54
N THR A 88 -25.96 -32.64 -7.32
CA THR A 88 -27.27 -32.01 -7.05
C THR A 88 -27.22 -30.50 -7.38
N SER A 89 -28.40 -29.89 -7.60
CA SER A 89 -28.47 -28.43 -7.83
C SER A 89 -27.83 -27.63 -6.73
N SER A 90 -27.92 -28.07 -5.47
CA SER A 90 -27.29 -27.43 -4.33
C SER A 90 -25.76 -27.48 -4.39
N GLU A 91 -25.18 -28.63 -4.78
CA GLU A 91 -23.73 -28.79 -4.92
C GLU A 91 -23.17 -27.96 -6.09
N ILE A 92 -23.90 -27.95 -7.23
CA ILE A 92 -23.57 -27.08 -8.36
C ILE A 92 -23.61 -25.61 -7.94
N GLY A 93 -24.66 -25.21 -7.19
CA GLY A 93 -24.77 -23.87 -6.65
C GLY A 93 -23.58 -23.50 -5.78
N LYS A 94 -23.19 -24.35 -4.83
CA LYS A 94 -22.04 -24.13 -3.95
C LYS A 94 -20.74 -23.95 -4.74
N LYS A 95 -20.45 -24.83 -5.69
CA LYS A 95 -19.25 -24.72 -6.55
C LYS A 95 -19.26 -23.46 -7.39
N THR A 96 -20.42 -23.07 -7.95
CA THR A 96 -20.56 -21.81 -8.68
C THR A 96 -20.24 -20.62 -7.78
N GLY A 97 -20.68 -20.63 -6.53
CA GLY A 97 -20.40 -19.62 -5.54
C GLY A 97 -18.92 -19.54 -5.18
N GLU A 98 -18.24 -20.65 -5.02
CA GLU A 98 -16.81 -20.73 -4.75
C GLU A 98 -15.97 -20.14 -5.90
N ILE A 99 -16.29 -20.51 -7.16
CA ILE A 99 -15.65 -19.93 -8.35
C ILE A 99 -15.82 -18.40 -8.39
N LEU A 100 -17.05 -17.93 -8.19
CA LEU A 100 -17.34 -16.49 -8.25
C LEU A 100 -16.74 -15.75 -7.06
N ALA A 101 -16.65 -16.35 -5.88
CA ALA A 101 -15.96 -15.77 -4.73
C ALA A 101 -14.47 -15.53 -5.04
N ASP A 102 -13.82 -16.52 -5.64
CA ASP A 102 -12.41 -16.39 -6.07
C ASP A 102 -12.23 -15.27 -7.10
N ILE A 103 -13.08 -15.23 -8.13
CA ILE A 103 -13.01 -14.21 -9.18
C ILE A 103 -13.28 -12.81 -8.61
N ILE A 104 -14.30 -12.65 -7.76
CA ILE A 104 -14.61 -11.35 -7.12
C ILE A 104 -13.44 -10.91 -6.25
N LEU A 105 -12.81 -11.82 -5.52
CA LEU A 105 -11.65 -11.51 -4.71
C LEU A 105 -10.45 -11.10 -5.57
N LYS A 106 -10.20 -11.78 -6.70
CA LYS A 106 -9.19 -11.36 -7.69
C LYS A 106 -9.46 -9.94 -8.18
N VAL A 107 -10.71 -9.63 -8.56
CA VAL A 107 -11.11 -8.26 -8.95
C VAL A 107 -10.77 -7.25 -7.85
N LYS A 108 -11.09 -7.54 -6.60
CA LYS A 108 -10.81 -6.64 -5.47
C LYS A 108 -9.33 -6.43 -5.22
N TYR A 109 -8.50 -7.47 -5.40
CA TYR A 109 -7.04 -7.35 -5.22
C TYR A 109 -6.37 -6.61 -6.37
N THR A 110 -6.77 -6.93 -7.61
CA THR A 110 -6.19 -6.35 -8.83
C THR A 110 -6.58 -4.89 -9.04
N TYR A 111 -7.80 -4.54 -8.62
CA TYR A 111 -8.39 -3.20 -8.79
C TYR A 111 -8.76 -2.61 -7.41
N PRO A 112 -7.83 -1.91 -6.74
CA PRO A 112 -8.06 -1.36 -5.40
C PRO A 112 -9.29 -0.45 -5.30
N GLU A 113 -9.70 0.17 -6.42
CA GLU A 113 -10.92 0.95 -6.52
C GLU A 113 -12.20 0.15 -6.22
N MET A 114 -12.12 -1.19 -6.20
CA MET A 114 -13.23 -2.07 -5.81
C MET A 114 -13.35 -2.26 -4.28
N TYR A 115 -12.62 -1.49 -3.47
CA TYR A 115 -12.63 -1.53 -2.00
C TYR A 115 -14.04 -1.45 -1.40
N PHE A 116 -14.96 -0.77 -2.07
CA PHE A 116 -16.34 -0.57 -1.63
C PHE A 116 -17.25 -1.80 -1.84
N VAL A 117 -16.78 -2.83 -2.55
CA VAL A 117 -17.51 -4.10 -2.70
C VAL A 117 -17.38 -4.90 -1.40
N LYS A 118 -18.50 -5.20 -0.76
CA LYS A 118 -18.55 -5.99 0.48
C LYS A 118 -18.21 -7.46 0.23
N ASN A 119 -17.89 -8.18 1.30
CA ASN A 119 -17.48 -9.58 1.20
C ASN A 119 -18.64 -10.54 0.90
N GLY A 120 -19.88 -10.18 1.22
CA GLY A 120 -21.03 -11.04 0.94
C GLY A 120 -21.74 -10.66 -0.35
N PHE A 121 -22.12 -11.66 -1.14
CA PHE A 121 -22.83 -11.51 -2.41
C PHE A 121 -23.85 -12.62 -2.62
N THR A 122 -24.77 -12.44 -3.58
CA THR A 122 -25.75 -13.46 -3.95
C THR A 122 -25.51 -13.93 -5.37
N VAL A 123 -25.48 -15.25 -5.57
CA VAL A 123 -25.45 -15.88 -6.90
C VAL A 123 -26.86 -16.20 -7.34
N ARG A 124 -27.19 -15.85 -8.58
CA ARG A 124 -28.43 -16.27 -9.25
C ARG A 124 -28.10 -17.18 -10.40
N ARG A 125 -28.71 -18.37 -10.39
CA ARG A 125 -28.65 -19.37 -11.46
C ARG A 125 -30.02 -19.50 -12.11
N TYR A 126 -30.09 -19.24 -13.37
CA TYR A 126 -31.35 -19.28 -14.14
C TYR A 126 -31.55 -20.62 -14.85
N THR A 127 -32.78 -20.97 -15.10
CA THR A 127 -33.14 -22.22 -15.82
C THR A 127 -32.63 -22.23 -17.25
N SER A 128 -32.32 -21.09 -17.86
CA SER A 128 -31.62 -20.97 -19.14
C SER A 128 -30.15 -21.38 -19.11
N GLY A 129 -29.57 -21.50 -17.92
CA GLY A 129 -28.14 -21.66 -17.70
C GLY A 129 -27.38 -20.36 -17.39
N ARG A 130 -28.01 -19.19 -17.61
CA ARG A 130 -27.43 -17.92 -17.28
C ARG A 130 -27.08 -17.81 -15.77
N VAL A 131 -25.94 -17.15 -15.46
CA VAL A 131 -25.48 -16.92 -14.11
C VAL A 131 -25.28 -15.43 -13.90
N SER A 132 -25.79 -14.90 -12.79
CA SER A 132 -25.62 -13.52 -12.37
C SER A 132 -25.17 -13.43 -10.91
N VAL A 133 -24.56 -12.30 -10.55
CA VAL A 133 -24.21 -11.96 -9.16
C VAL A 133 -24.91 -10.66 -8.74
N GLU A 134 -25.32 -10.61 -7.48
CA GLU A 134 -25.74 -9.38 -6.79
C GLU A 134 -24.65 -9.02 -5.78
N LEU A 135 -23.93 -7.93 -6.03
CA LEU A 135 -22.91 -7.43 -5.13
C LEU A 135 -23.52 -6.45 -4.12
N ASN A 136 -22.96 -6.41 -2.94
CA ASN A 136 -23.29 -5.43 -1.93
C ASN A 136 -22.21 -4.36 -1.84
N TYR A 137 -22.61 -3.11 -1.70
CA TYR A 137 -21.70 -1.96 -1.67
C TYR A 137 -21.69 -1.29 -0.29
N SER A 138 -20.55 -0.79 0.15
CA SER A 138 -20.38 -0.14 1.46
C SER A 138 -20.78 1.34 1.43
N GLU A 139 -20.67 1.97 0.27
CA GLU A 139 -20.97 3.39 0.08
C GLU A 139 -21.47 3.66 -1.35
N GLY A 140 -22.07 4.84 -1.55
CA GLY A 140 -22.60 5.25 -2.85
C GLY A 140 -21.51 5.72 -3.82
N ILE A 141 -21.80 5.63 -5.12
CA ILE A 141 -20.84 5.89 -6.21
C ILE A 141 -20.22 7.29 -6.15
N ASP A 142 -20.95 8.32 -5.69
CA ASP A 142 -20.41 9.68 -5.56
C ASP A 142 -19.23 9.74 -4.57
N ASN A 143 -19.34 9.06 -3.44
CA ASN A 143 -18.27 8.99 -2.44
C ASN A 143 -17.10 8.14 -2.95
N VAL A 144 -17.39 7.02 -3.62
CA VAL A 144 -16.36 6.21 -4.29
C VAL A 144 -15.54 7.07 -5.23
N GLN A 145 -16.18 7.82 -6.13
CA GLN A 145 -15.49 8.68 -7.09
C GLN A 145 -14.63 9.76 -6.41
N LYS A 146 -15.11 10.34 -5.31
CA LYS A 146 -14.34 11.32 -4.52
C LYS A 146 -13.10 10.69 -3.90
N ARG A 147 -13.23 9.52 -3.27
CA ARG A 147 -12.09 8.79 -2.69
C ARG A 147 -11.08 8.39 -3.78
N MET A 148 -11.56 7.97 -4.94
CA MET A 148 -10.69 7.62 -6.06
C MET A 148 -9.90 8.82 -6.61
N ARG A 149 -10.48 10.03 -6.65
CA ARG A 149 -9.70 11.24 -6.99
C ARG A 149 -8.59 11.53 -5.98
N LEU A 150 -8.85 11.32 -4.69
CA LEU A 150 -7.83 11.47 -3.65
C LEU A 150 -6.76 10.38 -3.73
N TYR A 151 -7.16 9.14 -4.00
CA TYR A 151 -6.23 8.03 -4.18
C TYR A 151 -5.34 8.24 -5.42
N ALA A 152 -5.92 8.72 -6.52
CA ALA A 152 -5.15 9.10 -7.71
C ALA A 152 -4.12 10.20 -7.39
N ALA A 153 -4.50 11.23 -6.62
CA ALA A 153 -3.57 12.26 -6.19
C ALA A 153 -2.43 11.73 -5.30
N PHE A 154 -2.71 10.72 -4.47
CA PHE A 154 -1.68 10.03 -3.70
C PHE A 154 -0.72 9.23 -4.60
N LYS A 155 -1.27 8.51 -5.61
CA LYS A 155 -0.43 7.79 -6.60
C LYS A 155 0.43 8.75 -7.43
N GLU A 156 -0.14 9.87 -7.90
CA GLU A 156 0.61 10.90 -8.64
C GLU A 156 1.81 11.42 -7.83
N ASP A 157 1.69 11.56 -6.52
CA ASP A 157 2.77 11.98 -5.66
C ASP A 157 3.94 10.96 -5.66
N ILE A 158 3.64 9.66 -5.65
CA ILE A 158 4.66 8.60 -5.80
C ILE A 158 5.25 8.62 -7.22
N LEU A 159 4.40 8.66 -8.24
CA LEU A 159 4.81 8.62 -9.64
C LEU A 159 5.67 9.82 -10.04
N SER A 160 5.51 10.96 -9.35
CA SER A 160 6.36 12.14 -9.54
C SER A 160 7.84 11.93 -9.20
N LEU A 161 8.15 10.88 -8.43
CA LEU A 161 9.52 10.48 -8.09
C LEU A 161 10.15 9.54 -9.11
N ILE A 162 9.37 9.06 -10.08
CA ILE A 162 9.78 8.03 -11.06
C ILE A 162 9.99 8.70 -12.40
N THR A 163 11.13 8.43 -13.02
CA THR A 163 11.50 8.93 -14.35
C THR A 163 11.54 7.79 -15.36
N GLU A 164 11.42 8.11 -16.64
CA GLU A 164 11.39 7.10 -17.71
C GLU A 164 12.71 6.30 -17.83
N ASP A 165 13.82 6.89 -17.43
CA ASP A 165 15.17 6.29 -17.48
C ASP A 165 15.49 5.39 -16.27
N MET A 166 14.62 5.32 -15.27
CA MET A 166 14.79 4.40 -14.15
C MET A 166 14.66 2.94 -14.59
N THR A 167 15.58 2.11 -14.08
CA THR A 167 15.48 0.64 -14.22
C THR A 167 14.29 0.10 -13.39
N ASP A 168 13.88 -1.13 -13.66
CA ASP A 168 12.81 -1.77 -12.91
C ASP A 168 13.15 -1.91 -11.41
N PHE A 169 14.42 -2.19 -11.09
CA PHE A 169 14.92 -2.15 -9.72
C PHE A 169 14.74 -0.76 -9.08
N GLN A 170 15.13 0.31 -9.79
CA GLN A 170 15.04 1.68 -9.28
C GLN A 170 13.59 2.11 -9.06
N LYS A 171 12.68 1.73 -9.96
CA LYS A 171 11.24 1.95 -9.79
C LYS A 171 10.69 1.20 -8.58
N ALA A 172 11.00 -0.10 -8.48
CA ALA A 172 10.52 -0.95 -7.39
C ALA A 172 10.95 -0.45 -6.01
N VAL A 173 12.23 -0.08 -5.84
CA VAL A 173 12.72 0.44 -4.56
C VAL A 173 12.14 1.80 -4.22
N THR A 174 11.92 2.65 -5.22
CA THR A 174 11.27 3.96 -5.01
C THR A 174 9.84 3.81 -4.50
N VAL A 175 9.06 2.91 -5.11
CA VAL A 175 7.69 2.60 -4.68
C VAL A 175 7.68 1.97 -3.28
N HIS A 176 8.53 0.97 -3.04
CA HIS A 176 8.67 0.30 -1.76
C HIS A 176 8.96 1.29 -0.63
N ASP A 177 10.01 2.07 -0.77
CA ASP A 177 10.46 3.01 0.25
C ASP A 177 9.44 4.12 0.49
N TYR A 178 8.77 4.59 -0.58
CA TYR A 178 7.69 5.57 -0.41
C TYR A 178 6.55 5.02 0.43
N ILE A 179 6.08 3.80 0.14
CA ILE A 179 4.98 3.14 0.87
C ILE A 179 5.37 3.00 2.34
N VAL A 180 6.50 2.38 2.63
CA VAL A 180 6.99 2.15 4.00
C VAL A 180 7.17 3.46 4.78
N MET A 181 7.70 4.50 4.14
CA MET A 181 7.98 5.76 4.82
C MET A 181 6.77 6.68 5.03
N ASN A 182 5.70 6.53 4.27
CA ASN A 182 4.54 7.44 4.30
C ASN A 182 3.26 6.81 4.85
N LEU A 183 3.30 5.52 5.13
CA LEU A 183 2.20 4.75 5.71
C LEU A 183 2.65 4.10 7.01
N LYS A 184 1.71 3.51 7.73
CA LYS A 184 1.96 2.85 9.01
C LYS A 184 1.15 1.56 9.11
N TYR A 185 1.70 0.58 9.81
CA TYR A 185 0.93 -0.62 10.09
C TYR A 185 -0.23 -0.35 11.05
N ASP A 186 -1.44 -0.76 10.67
CA ASP A 186 -2.65 -0.62 11.50
C ASP A 186 -2.76 -1.76 12.51
N THR A 187 -2.25 -1.54 13.72
CA THR A 187 -2.34 -2.52 14.82
C THR A 187 -3.76 -2.71 15.35
N SER A 188 -4.73 -1.90 14.91
CA SER A 188 -6.15 -2.05 15.26
C SER A 188 -6.91 -2.95 14.28
N TYR A 189 -6.28 -3.32 13.17
CA TYR A 189 -6.83 -4.23 12.14
C TYR A 189 -8.17 -3.75 11.56
N ASN A 190 -8.28 -2.45 11.23
CA ASN A 190 -9.51 -1.87 10.70
C ASN A 190 -9.43 -1.54 9.21
N VAL A 191 -8.23 -1.32 8.65
CA VAL A 191 -8.03 -0.87 7.27
C VAL A 191 -7.31 -1.95 6.47
N TYR A 192 -8.03 -2.55 5.51
CA TYR A 192 -7.57 -3.69 4.72
C TYR A 192 -7.27 -3.35 3.25
N ASP A 193 -7.67 -2.19 2.75
CA ASP A 193 -7.54 -1.84 1.34
C ASP A 193 -6.61 -0.64 1.12
N ALA A 194 -6.03 -0.57 -0.09
CA ALA A 194 -5.06 0.45 -0.47
C ALA A 194 -5.66 1.87 -0.48
N VAL A 195 -6.94 2.02 -0.87
CA VAL A 195 -7.59 3.34 -0.97
C VAL A 195 -7.75 3.96 0.41
N ASN A 196 -8.38 3.24 1.35
CA ASN A 196 -8.57 3.75 2.71
C ASN A 196 -7.23 3.88 3.46
N MET A 197 -6.25 3.00 3.16
CA MET A 197 -4.89 3.12 3.70
C MET A 197 -4.19 4.39 3.20
N ALA A 198 -4.25 4.70 1.91
CA ALA A 198 -3.67 5.93 1.36
C ALA A 198 -4.27 7.17 2.01
N LEU A 199 -5.59 7.20 2.18
CA LEU A 199 -6.32 8.33 2.75
C LEU A 199 -6.16 8.44 4.27
N GLY A 200 -6.16 7.30 4.97
CA GLY A 200 -6.05 7.24 6.44
C GLY A 200 -4.61 7.28 6.97
N GLY A 201 -3.65 6.85 6.15
CA GLY A 201 -2.24 6.78 6.50
C GLY A 201 -1.82 5.50 7.21
N SER A 202 -2.71 4.55 7.40
CA SER A 202 -2.38 3.25 8.00
C SER A 202 -3.27 2.13 7.47
N GLY A 203 -2.72 0.92 7.42
CA GLY A 203 -3.43 -0.27 6.99
C GLY A 203 -2.68 -1.56 7.34
N VAL A 204 -3.29 -2.70 7.06
CA VAL A 204 -2.68 -4.02 7.27
C VAL A 204 -2.00 -4.54 5.99
N CYS A 205 -1.39 -5.70 6.02
CA CYS A 205 -0.63 -6.31 4.92
C CYS A 205 -1.36 -6.26 3.57
N GLN A 206 -2.66 -6.48 3.53
CA GLN A 206 -3.46 -6.40 2.31
C GLN A 206 -3.40 -5.00 1.67
N GLY A 207 -3.50 -3.94 2.46
CA GLY A 207 -3.40 -2.56 1.95
C GLY A 207 -2.03 -2.24 1.37
N TYR A 208 -0.94 -2.68 2.03
CA TYR A 208 0.43 -2.58 1.52
C TYR A 208 0.60 -3.31 0.21
N ALA A 209 0.20 -4.58 0.17
CA ALA A 209 0.35 -5.43 -1.00
C ALA A 209 -0.47 -4.92 -2.21
N GLN A 210 -1.71 -4.49 -1.98
CA GLN A 210 -2.54 -3.91 -3.03
C GLN A 210 -1.95 -2.61 -3.58
N MET A 211 -1.43 -1.73 -2.71
CA MET A 211 -0.85 -0.46 -3.14
C MET A 211 0.42 -0.66 -3.95
N PHE A 212 1.31 -1.54 -3.50
CA PHE A 212 2.52 -1.88 -4.24
C PHE A 212 2.19 -2.48 -5.61
N TYR A 213 1.22 -3.41 -5.65
CA TYR A 213 0.74 -4.01 -6.89
C TYR A 213 0.15 -2.95 -7.84
N ASP A 214 -0.75 -2.11 -7.35
CA ASP A 214 -1.44 -1.11 -8.17
C ASP A 214 -0.45 -0.15 -8.84
N ILE A 215 0.55 0.31 -8.10
CA ILE A 215 1.57 1.21 -8.64
C ILE A 215 2.52 0.47 -9.58
N CYS A 216 3.06 -0.68 -9.17
CA CYS A 216 4.03 -1.39 -9.99
C CYS A 216 3.40 -2.03 -11.23
N ALA A 217 2.26 -2.72 -11.09
CA ALA A 217 1.62 -3.41 -12.21
C ALA A 217 0.75 -2.48 -13.05
N ASN A 218 -0.20 -1.77 -12.43
CA ASN A 218 -1.21 -1.04 -13.18
C ASN A 218 -0.69 0.31 -13.70
N GLU A 219 0.14 1.03 -12.92
CA GLU A 219 0.66 2.33 -13.34
C GLU A 219 2.00 2.22 -14.11
N LEU A 220 2.91 1.37 -13.67
CA LEU A 220 4.26 1.27 -14.25
C LEU A 220 4.42 0.11 -15.24
N GLY A 221 3.43 -0.78 -15.37
CA GLY A 221 3.45 -1.91 -16.29
C GLY A 221 4.50 -2.97 -15.97
N MET A 222 4.96 -3.05 -14.73
CA MET A 222 5.93 -4.04 -14.26
C MET A 222 5.26 -5.39 -14.01
N GLY A 223 5.98 -6.48 -14.20
CA GLY A 223 5.53 -7.79 -13.73
C GLY A 223 5.43 -7.78 -12.21
N CYS A 224 4.22 -7.81 -11.66
CA CYS A 224 3.98 -7.84 -10.23
C CYS A 224 2.79 -8.77 -9.91
N GLY A 225 2.84 -9.43 -8.76
CA GLY A 225 1.81 -10.35 -8.31
C GLY A 225 1.72 -10.37 -6.79
N PHE A 226 0.97 -11.34 -6.30
CA PHE A 226 0.79 -11.55 -4.87
C PHE A 226 1.29 -12.93 -4.45
N ALA A 227 1.68 -13.03 -3.20
CA ALA A 227 1.96 -14.27 -2.51
C ALA A 227 1.24 -14.29 -1.16
N VAL A 228 0.73 -15.46 -0.75
CA VAL A 228 -0.01 -15.65 0.49
C VAL A 228 0.59 -16.78 1.29
N GLY A 229 0.84 -16.54 2.57
CA GLY A 229 1.22 -17.56 3.56
C GLY A 229 0.14 -17.71 4.62
N GLN A 230 -0.29 -18.92 4.87
CA GLN A 230 -1.23 -19.21 5.97
C GLN A 230 -0.52 -19.12 7.32
N ASN A 231 -1.27 -18.82 8.38
CA ASN A 231 -0.73 -18.90 9.71
C ASN A 231 -0.56 -20.37 10.13
N LYS A 232 0.57 -20.72 10.77
CA LYS A 232 0.85 -22.06 11.31
C LYS A 232 -0.18 -22.48 12.37
N THR A 233 -0.80 -21.50 13.02
CA THR A 233 -1.91 -21.73 13.96
C THR A 233 -3.23 -21.67 13.21
N PRO A 234 -3.98 -22.77 13.10
CA PRO A 234 -5.26 -22.78 12.41
C PRO A 234 -6.26 -21.77 12.99
N GLY A 235 -6.87 -20.96 12.12
CA GLY A 235 -7.86 -19.95 12.49
C GLY A 235 -7.28 -18.61 12.93
N GLU A 236 -5.96 -18.44 12.90
CA GLU A 236 -5.32 -17.14 12.96
C GLU A 236 -5.09 -16.60 11.55
N ALA A 237 -5.05 -15.27 11.43
CA ALA A 237 -4.90 -14.60 10.15
C ALA A 237 -3.58 -14.97 9.47
N GLY A 238 -3.63 -15.21 8.16
CA GLY A 238 -2.48 -15.36 7.30
C GLY A 238 -1.81 -14.02 6.99
N HIS A 239 -0.93 -14.03 5.99
CA HIS A 239 -0.22 -12.86 5.54
C HIS A 239 -0.16 -12.81 4.01
N ILE A 240 -0.20 -11.61 3.44
CA ILE A 240 -0.10 -11.37 1.99
C ILE A 240 0.97 -10.33 1.71
N TRP A 241 1.76 -10.57 0.68
CA TRP A 241 2.80 -9.69 0.18
C TRP A 241 2.91 -9.78 -1.35
N ASN A 242 3.92 -9.17 -1.95
CA ASN A 242 4.08 -9.16 -3.39
C ASN A 242 5.22 -10.05 -3.88
N VAL A 243 5.11 -10.43 -5.15
CA VAL A 243 6.22 -10.87 -5.98
C VAL A 243 6.37 -9.91 -7.14
N ILE A 244 7.61 -9.61 -7.52
CA ILE A 244 7.91 -8.64 -8.58
C ILE A 244 8.97 -9.19 -9.53
N ASN A 245 8.81 -8.91 -10.81
CA ASN A 245 9.78 -9.28 -11.84
C ASN A 245 10.79 -8.14 -12.03
N ILE A 246 12.05 -8.44 -11.83
CA ILE A 246 13.17 -7.54 -12.12
C ILE A 246 14.08 -8.22 -13.13
N ASP A 247 14.25 -7.63 -14.29
CA ASP A 247 15.11 -8.12 -15.37
C ASP A 247 14.84 -9.58 -15.79
N GLY A 248 13.58 -10.02 -15.70
CA GLY A 248 13.14 -11.36 -16.08
C GLY A 248 13.13 -12.39 -14.96
N ALA A 249 13.62 -12.08 -13.77
CA ALA A 249 13.58 -12.93 -12.59
C ALA A 249 12.54 -12.44 -11.57
N TRP A 250 11.88 -13.38 -10.89
CA TRP A 250 10.88 -13.06 -9.87
C TRP A 250 11.48 -13.09 -8.46
N TYR A 251 11.08 -12.14 -7.63
CA TYR A 251 11.52 -11.99 -6.24
C TYR A 251 10.34 -11.65 -5.33
N HIS A 252 10.37 -12.13 -4.10
CA HIS A 252 9.46 -11.66 -3.06
C HIS A 252 9.83 -10.25 -2.61
N THR A 253 8.79 -9.45 -2.33
CA THR A 253 8.90 -8.10 -1.77
C THR A 253 7.77 -7.88 -0.79
N ASP A 254 8.09 -7.64 0.48
CA ASP A 254 7.12 -7.51 1.56
C ASP A 254 7.27 -6.16 2.27
N ALA A 255 6.62 -5.14 1.73
CA ALA A 255 6.63 -3.79 2.30
C ALA A 255 6.01 -3.72 3.71
N THR A 256 5.17 -4.69 4.09
CA THR A 256 4.62 -4.76 5.45
C THR A 256 5.66 -5.16 6.47
N TYR A 257 6.46 -6.20 6.18
CA TYR A 257 7.54 -6.63 7.08
C TYR A 257 8.77 -5.74 7.00
N ASP A 258 8.88 -4.93 5.96
CA ASP A 258 9.91 -3.91 5.83
C ASP A 258 9.51 -2.55 6.44
N ASP A 259 8.27 -2.43 6.96
CA ASP A 259 7.82 -1.30 7.79
C ASP A 259 8.12 -1.57 9.27
N PRO A 260 9.19 -0.96 9.85
CA PRO A 260 9.68 -1.38 11.16
C PRO A 260 8.79 -0.87 12.29
N LEU A 261 8.38 -1.79 13.14
CA LEU A 261 7.68 -1.50 14.38
C LEU A 261 8.60 -1.68 15.59
N PHE A 262 8.32 -0.97 16.67
CA PHE A 262 8.99 -1.18 17.96
C PHE A 262 7.98 -1.24 19.10
N ILE A 263 8.36 -1.86 20.20
CA ILE A 263 7.55 -1.87 21.42
C ILE A 263 7.91 -0.64 22.23
N ASP A 264 6.95 0.25 22.43
CA ASP A 264 7.09 1.39 23.34
C ASP A 264 7.18 0.87 24.78
N SER A 265 8.29 1.16 25.47
CA SER A 265 8.59 0.58 26.78
C SER A 265 7.71 1.12 27.93
N GLU A 266 6.97 2.20 27.72
CA GLU A 266 6.07 2.77 28.73
C GLU A 266 4.64 2.27 28.56
N THR A 267 4.19 2.11 27.32
CA THR A 267 2.82 1.70 26.99
C THR A 267 2.71 0.23 26.68
N GLU A 268 3.85 -0.47 26.49
CA GLU A 268 3.92 -1.85 25.98
C GLU A 268 3.22 -2.05 24.63
N ALA A 269 2.89 -0.95 23.94
CA ALA A 269 2.22 -0.96 22.66
C ALA A 269 3.22 -1.11 21.51
N LEU A 270 2.82 -1.86 20.49
CA LEU A 270 3.53 -1.89 19.23
C LEU A 270 3.31 -0.56 18.50
N THR A 271 4.38 0.10 18.12
CA THR A 271 4.37 1.48 17.62
C THR A 271 5.27 1.59 16.40
N ASP A 272 4.87 2.44 15.46
CA ASP A 272 5.64 2.79 14.27
C ASP A 272 7.02 3.37 14.61
N ALA A 273 8.05 2.96 13.86
CA ALA A 273 9.41 3.44 13.97
C ALA A 273 9.64 4.59 12.96
N PRO A 274 9.48 5.86 13.35
CA PRO A 274 9.42 6.97 12.41
C PRO A 274 10.71 7.10 11.59
N LEU A 275 10.54 7.37 10.30
CA LEU A 275 11.61 7.61 9.32
C LEU A 275 12.53 6.41 9.06
N ARG A 276 12.13 5.21 9.45
CA ARG A 276 12.86 3.97 9.16
C ARG A 276 12.25 3.26 7.98
N VAL A 277 13.06 2.52 7.26
CA VAL A 277 12.67 1.56 6.25
C VAL A 277 13.64 0.38 6.31
N SER A 278 13.12 -0.83 6.31
CA SER A 278 13.90 -2.05 6.16
C SER A 278 13.89 -2.49 4.70
N HIS A 279 14.91 -3.22 4.29
CA HIS A 279 14.95 -3.91 3.00
C HIS A 279 15.25 -5.40 3.19
N LYS A 280 14.93 -5.90 4.37
CA LYS A 280 15.21 -7.29 4.74
C LYS A 280 14.37 -8.25 3.91
N TYR A 281 13.14 -7.85 3.59
CA TYR A 281 12.20 -8.63 2.79
C TYR A 281 12.02 -8.08 1.37
N PHE A 282 12.91 -7.20 0.92
CA PHE A 282 12.89 -6.61 -0.41
C PHE A 282 13.78 -7.41 -1.36
N LEU A 283 13.22 -7.89 -2.47
CA LEU A 283 13.88 -8.67 -3.53
C LEU A 283 14.62 -9.91 -3.00
N ILE A 284 13.90 -10.83 -2.38
CA ILE A 284 14.46 -12.08 -1.84
C ILE A 284 13.90 -13.32 -2.56
N SER A 285 14.71 -14.38 -2.61
CA SER A 285 14.30 -15.69 -3.15
C SER A 285 13.37 -16.46 -2.22
N ASP A 286 12.75 -17.52 -2.74
CA ASP A 286 12.01 -18.52 -1.95
C ASP A 286 12.87 -19.11 -0.83
N GLU A 287 14.16 -19.40 -1.11
CA GLU A 287 15.09 -19.97 -0.14
C GLU A 287 15.41 -18.98 0.99
N LYS A 288 15.69 -17.73 0.60
CA LYS A 288 15.95 -16.65 1.58
C LYS A 288 14.72 -16.40 2.45
N LEU A 289 13.54 -16.33 1.85
CA LEU A 289 12.29 -16.10 2.56
C LEU A 289 12.02 -17.15 3.63
N LYS A 290 12.28 -18.44 3.34
CA LYS A 290 12.16 -19.55 4.31
C LYS A 290 13.15 -19.44 5.45
N SER A 291 14.36 -18.95 5.17
CA SER A 291 15.46 -18.89 6.14
C SER A 291 15.46 -17.65 7.04
N ILE A 292 14.86 -16.55 6.59
CA ILE A 292 15.05 -15.20 7.19
C ILE A 292 14.44 -15.07 8.59
N ASN A 293 13.34 -15.76 8.86
CA ASN A 293 12.67 -15.78 10.16
C ASN A 293 12.02 -17.15 10.42
N PRO A 294 12.79 -18.17 10.82
CA PRO A 294 12.26 -19.52 10.98
C PRO A 294 11.19 -19.65 12.06
N ASN A 295 11.10 -18.68 12.99
CA ASN A 295 10.11 -18.64 14.06
C ASN A 295 8.87 -17.80 13.70
N ASP A 296 8.73 -17.38 12.46
CA ASP A 296 7.54 -16.66 11.99
C ASP A 296 6.27 -17.50 12.18
N SER A 297 5.18 -16.85 12.52
CA SER A 297 3.87 -17.50 12.61
C SER A 297 3.33 -17.91 11.24
N ILE A 298 3.82 -17.30 10.15
CA ILE A 298 3.42 -17.60 8.79
C ILE A 298 4.15 -18.84 8.28
N ASP A 299 3.40 -19.74 7.65
CA ASP A 299 3.94 -20.93 6.97
C ASP A 299 4.59 -20.50 5.65
N ARG A 300 5.91 -20.40 5.65
CA ARG A 300 6.70 -20.04 4.49
C ARG A 300 7.20 -21.23 3.69
N GLU A 301 6.84 -22.44 4.09
CA GLU A 301 7.11 -23.66 3.30
C GLU A 301 5.99 -23.91 2.27
N ASN A 302 4.76 -23.49 2.59
CA ASN A 302 3.58 -23.69 1.75
C ASN A 302 2.97 -22.33 1.38
N ILE A 303 3.65 -21.61 0.49
CA ILE A 303 3.21 -20.29 -0.01
C ILE A 303 2.32 -20.51 -1.22
N ASP A 304 1.17 -19.86 -1.23
CA ASP A 304 0.32 -19.73 -2.41
C ASP A 304 0.83 -18.57 -3.27
N CYS A 305 1.50 -18.88 -4.36
CA CYS A 305 2.10 -17.93 -5.30
C CYS A 305 2.06 -18.49 -6.72
N ALA A 306 1.67 -17.66 -7.69
CA ALA A 306 1.56 -18.08 -9.09
C ALA A 306 2.92 -18.20 -9.82
N VAL A 307 3.99 -17.72 -9.22
CA VAL A 307 5.34 -17.72 -9.79
C VAL A 307 6.36 -18.26 -8.82
N GLU A 308 7.46 -18.79 -9.32
CA GLU A 308 8.59 -19.28 -8.54
C GLU A 308 9.66 -18.19 -8.44
N CYS A 309 10.10 -17.87 -7.23
CA CYS A 309 11.13 -16.88 -6.93
C CYS A 309 12.47 -17.59 -6.66
N SER A 310 12.98 -18.31 -7.65
CA SER A 310 14.16 -19.18 -7.49
C SER A 310 15.50 -18.46 -7.71
N ASP A 311 15.50 -17.21 -8.20
CA ASP A 311 16.74 -16.46 -8.44
C ASP A 311 17.28 -15.87 -7.13
N ALA A 312 18.53 -16.19 -6.79
CA ALA A 312 19.20 -15.73 -5.58
C ALA A 312 20.13 -14.52 -5.81
N TYR A 313 20.03 -13.84 -6.96
CA TYR A 313 20.95 -12.75 -7.28
C TYR A 313 21.01 -11.69 -6.18
N TYR A 314 19.86 -11.19 -5.72
CA TYR A 314 19.82 -10.19 -4.66
C TYR A 314 20.05 -10.76 -3.25
N ASP A 315 19.92 -12.06 -3.04
CA ASP A 315 20.32 -12.67 -1.75
C ASP A 315 21.83 -12.60 -1.54
N GLU A 316 22.59 -12.73 -2.61
CA GLU A 316 24.06 -12.78 -2.61
C GLU A 316 24.72 -11.44 -2.96
N ASN A 317 24.08 -10.65 -3.82
CA ASN A 317 24.66 -9.47 -4.47
C ASN A 317 23.93 -8.17 -4.14
N ARG A 318 23.12 -8.15 -3.07
CA ARG A 318 22.43 -6.91 -2.69
C ARG A 318 23.46 -5.85 -2.26
N PRO A 319 23.36 -4.63 -2.81
CA PRO A 319 24.32 -3.58 -2.50
C PRO A 319 24.15 -2.99 -1.11
N TRP A 320 22.92 -3.01 -0.56
CA TRP A 320 22.60 -2.45 0.77
C TRP A 320 22.89 -3.45 1.89
N ASP A 321 22.90 -2.95 3.11
CA ASP A 321 23.05 -3.74 4.33
C ASP A 321 21.65 -3.99 4.94
N ASP A 322 21.27 -5.25 5.15
CA ASP A 322 20.00 -5.64 5.77
C ASP A 322 19.83 -5.11 7.20
N SER A 323 20.92 -4.76 7.87
CA SER A 323 20.89 -4.14 9.19
C SER A 323 20.65 -2.62 9.12
N SER A 324 20.76 -2.02 7.94
CA SER A 324 20.46 -0.61 7.72
C SER A 324 18.95 -0.40 7.76
N SER A 325 18.51 0.65 8.42
CA SER A 325 17.12 1.14 8.38
C SER A 325 17.01 2.44 7.59
N ALA A 326 17.87 2.62 6.59
CA ALA A 326 17.92 3.78 5.72
C ALA A 326 17.28 3.48 4.37
N GLN A 327 16.60 4.47 3.81
CA GLN A 327 16.11 4.40 2.43
C GLN A 327 17.26 4.21 1.41
N ILE A 328 16.93 3.62 0.28
CA ILE A 328 17.77 3.60 -0.91
C ILE A 328 17.30 4.74 -1.82
N ILE A 329 18.18 5.68 -2.13
CA ILE A 329 17.81 6.86 -2.91
C ILE A 329 18.21 6.66 -4.36
N VAL A 330 17.27 6.81 -5.27
CA VAL A 330 17.52 6.91 -6.70
C VAL A 330 17.70 8.38 -7.06
N ASN A 331 18.83 8.73 -7.65
CA ASN A 331 19.10 10.10 -8.08
C ASN A 331 20.07 10.09 -9.28
N ASP A 332 19.67 10.73 -10.36
CA ASP A 332 20.47 10.89 -11.58
C ASP A 332 21.04 9.56 -12.10
N GLY A 333 20.17 8.56 -12.27
CA GLY A 333 20.52 7.23 -12.79
C GLY A 333 21.38 6.37 -11.86
N ALA A 334 21.64 6.80 -10.64
CA ALA A 334 22.41 6.05 -9.65
C ALA A 334 21.60 5.80 -8.37
N ILE A 335 21.94 4.73 -7.65
CA ILE A 335 21.44 4.50 -6.30
C ILE A 335 22.47 4.94 -5.26
N TYR A 336 21.96 5.53 -4.18
CA TYR A 336 22.73 5.91 -3.01
C TYR A 336 22.18 5.14 -1.80
N TYR A 337 23.04 4.48 -1.06
CA TYR A 337 22.64 3.60 0.02
C TYR A 337 23.71 3.54 1.12
N ILE A 338 23.34 3.00 2.27
CA ILE A 338 24.27 2.74 3.36
C ILE A 338 24.65 1.26 3.34
N SER A 339 25.96 0.99 3.37
CA SER A 339 26.52 -0.35 3.54
C SER A 339 27.59 -0.33 4.64
N GLY A 340 27.31 -1.01 5.74
CA GLY A 340 28.09 -0.90 6.96
C GLY A 340 28.16 0.56 7.42
N ASN A 341 29.38 1.10 7.57
CA ASN A 341 29.61 2.49 7.97
C ASN A 341 29.91 3.43 6.79
N LYS A 342 29.45 3.10 5.60
CA LYS A 342 29.78 3.84 4.37
C LYS A 342 28.54 4.27 3.64
N ILE A 343 28.58 5.46 3.06
CA ILE A 343 27.63 5.88 2.06
C ILE A 343 28.19 5.50 0.69
N MET A 344 27.44 4.74 -0.05
CA MET A 344 27.81 4.19 -1.34
C MET A 344 26.98 4.82 -2.44
N LYS A 345 27.58 4.98 -3.62
CA LYS A 345 26.92 5.30 -4.88
C LYS A 345 27.18 4.15 -5.85
N LYS A 346 26.15 3.69 -6.55
CA LYS A 346 26.27 2.69 -7.60
C LYS A 346 25.41 3.11 -8.80
N SER A 347 26.02 3.13 -9.98
CA SER A 347 25.33 3.22 -11.28
C SER A 347 25.25 1.82 -11.89
N ASP A 348 24.32 1.58 -12.79
CA ASP A 348 24.10 0.24 -13.38
C ASP A 348 25.33 -0.36 -14.05
N ALA A 349 26.19 0.48 -14.63
CA ALA A 349 27.39 0.06 -15.38
C ALA A 349 28.70 0.14 -14.58
N GLU A 350 28.67 0.60 -13.33
CA GLU A 350 29.87 0.90 -12.55
C GLU A 350 29.87 0.14 -11.21
N GLU A 351 31.08 -0.22 -10.75
CA GLU A 351 31.25 -0.73 -9.39
C GLU A 351 30.86 0.34 -8.35
N ALA A 352 30.37 -0.13 -7.21
CA ALA A 352 29.95 0.77 -6.13
C ALA A 352 31.14 1.59 -5.59
N VAL A 353 30.97 2.89 -5.55
CA VAL A 353 31.98 3.85 -5.06
C VAL A 353 31.59 4.34 -3.67
N CYS A 354 32.54 4.31 -2.73
CA CYS A 354 32.35 4.90 -1.41
C CYS A 354 32.46 6.43 -1.48
N ILE A 355 31.41 7.13 -1.03
CA ILE A 355 31.37 8.59 -1.02
C ILE A 355 31.94 9.18 0.29
N ILE A 356 31.72 8.49 1.40
CA ILE A 356 32.21 8.90 2.73
C ILE A 356 32.81 7.70 3.46
N THR A 357 34.05 7.85 3.94
CA THR A 357 34.79 6.83 4.68
C THR A 357 35.11 7.20 6.12
N GLU A 358 35.12 8.48 6.50
CA GLU A 358 35.63 8.91 7.80
C GLU A 358 34.53 9.30 8.79
N GLY A 359 34.66 8.80 10.02
CA GLY A 359 33.81 9.15 11.15
C GLY A 359 32.50 8.41 11.25
N ALA A 360 32.23 7.51 10.33
CA ALA A 360 30.96 6.82 10.17
C ALA A 360 30.74 5.62 11.09
N ASN A 361 31.38 5.55 12.27
CA ASN A 361 31.12 4.47 13.21
C ASN A 361 29.69 4.43 13.75
N HIS A 362 28.83 5.30 13.28
CA HIS A 362 27.41 5.35 13.61
C HIS A 362 26.62 6.08 12.52
N ILE A 363 26.74 5.67 11.24
CA ILE A 363 25.69 5.95 10.29
C ILE A 363 24.50 5.05 10.69
N GLU A 364 23.92 5.36 11.83
CA GLU A 364 22.62 4.84 12.17
C GLU A 364 21.61 5.59 11.31
N ALA A 365 21.58 5.13 10.08
CA ALA A 365 20.43 5.15 9.24
C ALA A 365 19.91 6.53 8.85
N GLY A 366 20.30 6.98 7.74
CA GLY A 366 19.57 8.00 7.02
C GLY A 366 20.47 8.87 6.20
N ILE A 367 20.18 8.85 4.93
CA ILE A 367 20.71 9.78 3.95
C ILE A 367 19.55 10.46 3.25
N GLY A 368 19.81 11.64 2.68
CA GLY A 368 18.84 12.35 1.86
C GLY A 368 19.53 13.14 0.78
N ILE A 369 18.94 13.25 -0.40
CA ILE A 369 19.45 14.07 -1.50
C ILE A 369 18.44 15.15 -1.83
N TYR A 370 18.93 16.40 -1.95
CA TYR A 370 18.17 17.54 -2.41
C TYR A 370 18.98 18.35 -3.42
N GLY A 371 18.59 18.30 -4.67
CA GLY A 371 19.39 18.83 -5.77
C GLY A 371 20.77 18.17 -5.82
N ASP A 372 21.84 18.97 -5.81
CA ASP A 372 23.23 18.52 -5.82
C ASP A 372 23.79 18.21 -4.41
N LEU A 373 22.96 18.24 -3.37
CA LEU A 373 23.41 18.07 -1.99
C LEU A 373 22.94 16.74 -1.41
N LEU A 374 23.88 15.91 -0.95
CA LEU A 374 23.64 14.74 -0.13
C LEU A 374 23.78 15.13 1.34
N PHE A 375 22.79 14.78 2.15
CA PHE A 375 22.79 14.98 3.59
C PHE A 375 22.97 13.64 4.32
N ALA A 376 23.75 13.66 5.39
CA ALA A 376 23.97 12.50 6.24
C ALA A 376 24.07 12.93 7.71
N CYS A 377 23.61 12.09 8.63
CA CYS A 377 23.75 12.35 10.05
C CYS A 377 24.95 11.61 10.65
N TYR A 378 25.63 12.29 11.56
CA TYR A 378 26.70 11.73 12.38
C TYR A 378 26.62 12.32 13.78
N LYS A 379 26.39 11.46 14.77
CA LYS A 379 26.19 11.86 16.17
C LYS A 379 25.09 12.93 16.31
N GLN A 380 25.47 14.14 16.70
CA GLN A 380 24.57 15.25 16.98
C GLN A 380 24.40 16.21 15.80
N SER A 381 25.04 15.91 14.67
CA SER A 381 25.13 16.82 13.53
C SER A 381 24.61 16.18 12.24
N ILE A 382 24.12 17.03 11.37
CA ILE A 382 23.83 16.71 9.98
C ILE A 382 24.86 17.45 9.13
N TYR A 383 25.46 16.73 8.20
CA TYR A 383 26.42 17.24 7.23
C TYR A 383 25.83 17.22 5.84
N TRP A 384 26.29 18.11 4.99
CA TRP A 384 26.01 18.09 3.56
C TRP A 384 27.29 17.83 2.76
N ILE A 385 27.13 17.22 1.61
CA ILE A 385 28.17 16.99 0.63
C ILE A 385 27.59 17.37 -0.72
N LYS A 386 28.32 18.22 -1.45
CA LYS A 386 27.95 18.57 -2.82
C LYS A 386 28.44 17.48 -3.76
N LEU A 387 27.51 16.79 -4.41
CA LEU A 387 27.80 15.61 -5.22
C LEU A 387 28.71 15.92 -6.43
N SER A 388 28.54 17.12 -7.02
CA SER A 388 29.32 17.56 -8.18
C SER A 388 30.76 17.93 -7.87
N THR A 389 31.09 18.39 -6.66
CA THR A 389 32.42 18.92 -6.32
C THR A 389 33.11 18.20 -5.18
N GLY A 390 32.38 17.44 -4.36
CA GLY A 390 32.89 16.82 -3.13
C GLY A 390 33.07 17.78 -1.96
N GLU A 391 32.73 19.07 -2.13
CA GLU A 391 32.73 20.02 -1.01
C GLU A 391 31.73 19.57 0.04
N SER A 392 32.09 19.75 1.32
CA SER A 392 31.23 19.34 2.43
C SER A 392 31.26 20.34 3.56
N GLY A 393 30.21 20.31 4.38
CA GLY A 393 30.12 21.19 5.54
C GLY A 393 29.05 20.71 6.52
N GLN A 394 29.04 21.29 7.69
CA GLN A 394 28.04 21.07 8.70
C GLN A 394 26.78 21.86 8.37
N PHE A 395 25.62 21.19 8.33
CA PHE A 395 24.33 21.83 8.05
C PHE A 395 23.55 22.15 9.32
N TYR A 396 23.52 21.20 10.26
CA TYR A 396 22.74 21.33 11.50
C TYR A 396 23.49 20.68 12.65
N ASN A 397 23.30 21.22 13.86
CA ASN A 397 23.78 20.60 15.09
C ASN A 397 22.69 20.68 16.15
N SER A 398 22.46 19.57 16.84
CA SER A 398 21.50 19.52 17.94
C SER A 398 21.96 20.44 19.07
N SER A 399 21.06 21.26 19.58
CA SER A 399 21.33 22.11 20.76
C SER A 399 21.36 21.33 22.08
N SER A 400 20.84 20.11 22.09
CA SER A 400 20.96 19.16 23.20
C SER A 400 22.34 18.51 23.15
N GLY A 401 23.18 18.73 24.16
CA GLY A 401 24.54 18.19 24.19
C GLY A 401 24.61 16.63 24.26
N SER A 402 23.49 15.93 24.32
CA SER A 402 23.41 14.48 24.47
C SER A 402 22.57 13.81 23.38
N ALA A 403 21.66 14.52 22.72
CA ALA A 403 20.75 13.93 21.74
C ALA A 403 21.45 13.54 20.44
N MET A 404 21.30 12.27 20.04
CA MET A 404 21.80 11.74 18.78
C MET A 404 20.79 11.98 17.65
N ILE A 405 21.28 12.36 16.49
CA ILE A 405 20.48 12.46 15.27
C ILE A 405 20.54 11.13 14.55
N LYS A 406 19.36 10.56 14.25
CA LYS A 406 19.21 9.28 13.57
C LYS A 406 18.12 9.36 12.51
N TYR A 407 18.11 8.40 11.60
CA TYR A 407 17.03 8.20 10.61
C TYR A 407 16.64 9.48 9.85
N LEU A 408 17.62 10.01 9.14
CA LEU A 408 17.44 11.19 8.31
C LEU A 408 16.83 10.81 6.96
N ARG A 409 15.86 11.58 6.48
CA ARG A 409 15.35 11.50 5.11
C ARG A 409 14.95 12.89 4.60
N ILE A 410 14.75 13.00 3.29
CA ILE A 410 14.13 14.17 2.67
C ILE A 410 12.75 13.77 2.12
N ASP A 411 11.76 14.57 2.48
CA ASP A 411 10.37 14.39 2.06
C ASP A 411 9.86 15.72 1.51
N GLY A 412 9.66 15.80 0.18
CA GLY A 412 9.15 17.01 -0.49
C GLY A 412 9.96 18.27 -0.19
N GLY A 413 11.30 18.21 -0.18
CA GLY A 413 12.16 19.36 0.14
C GLY A 413 12.29 19.70 1.63
N VAL A 414 11.83 18.81 2.50
CA VAL A 414 12.00 18.91 3.95
C VAL A 414 12.95 17.83 4.44
N LEU A 415 14.05 18.25 5.06
CA LEU A 415 14.95 17.34 5.76
C LEU A 415 14.33 16.95 7.10
N ARG A 416 13.99 15.69 7.27
CA ARG A 416 13.43 15.15 8.51
C ARG A 416 14.43 14.21 9.15
N PHE A 417 14.47 14.20 10.48
CA PHE A 417 15.35 13.34 11.25
C PHE A 417 14.77 13.08 12.63
N THR A 418 15.21 12.01 13.27
CA THR A 418 14.86 11.76 14.67
C THR A 418 15.94 12.24 15.60
N LEU A 419 15.53 12.73 16.76
CA LEU A 419 16.39 13.07 17.90
C LEU A 419 16.14 12.03 18.99
N SER A 420 17.19 11.31 19.38
CA SER A 420 17.17 10.29 20.42
C SER A 420 18.06 10.73 21.59
N GLU A 421 17.50 10.90 22.77
CA GLU A 421 18.28 11.07 23.99
C GLU A 421 18.94 9.76 24.41
N PRO A 422 20.16 9.79 24.99
CA PRO A 422 20.79 8.59 25.53
C PRO A 422 19.89 7.89 26.55
N ASN A 423 19.75 6.59 26.42
CA ASN A 423 18.91 5.75 27.27
C ASN A 423 17.40 6.03 27.20
N SER A 424 16.93 6.76 26.18
CA SER A 424 15.51 6.94 25.90
C SER A 424 15.13 6.12 24.67
N VAL A 425 14.00 5.43 24.74
CA VAL A 425 13.35 4.79 23.59
C VAL A 425 12.48 5.79 22.82
N ARG A 426 12.30 7.00 23.33
CA ARG A 426 11.51 8.05 22.69
C ARG A 426 12.34 8.81 21.67
N PHE A 427 11.71 9.09 20.55
CA PHE A 427 12.23 9.92 19.49
C PHE A 427 11.37 11.19 19.36
N SER A 428 12.01 12.33 19.20
CA SER A 428 11.35 13.51 18.63
C SER A 428 11.74 13.64 17.16
N VAL A 429 10.81 14.09 16.32
CA VAL A 429 11.07 14.31 14.90
C VAL A 429 11.40 15.77 14.66
N GLY A 430 12.62 16.04 14.18
CA GLY A 430 13.02 17.33 13.66
C GLY A 430 12.66 17.46 12.18
N ALA A 431 12.41 18.69 11.73
CA ALA A 431 12.15 19.02 10.33
C ALA A 431 12.76 20.37 9.96
N VAL A 432 13.54 20.41 8.87
CA VAL A 432 14.19 21.63 8.36
C VAL A 432 13.90 21.75 6.86
N PRO A 433 13.20 22.82 6.42
CA PRO A 433 13.04 23.11 4.99
C PRO A 433 14.40 23.38 4.33
N LEU A 434 14.61 22.82 3.15
CA LEU A 434 15.86 22.93 2.38
C LEU A 434 15.83 24.02 1.30
N GLY A 435 14.64 24.51 0.96
CA GLY A 435 14.43 25.51 -0.06
C GLY A 435 13.49 26.63 0.40
N GLU A 436 12.88 27.32 -0.55
CA GLU A 436 11.81 28.27 -0.26
C GLU A 436 10.62 27.55 0.38
N THR A 437 9.89 28.28 1.23
CA THR A 437 8.67 27.75 1.82
C THR A 437 7.62 27.56 0.73
N ASP A 438 7.19 26.34 0.55
CA ASP A 438 6.24 25.92 -0.46
C ASP A 438 5.17 24.99 0.14
N GLY A 439 4.09 24.77 -0.59
CA GLY A 439 3.04 23.85 -0.21
C GLY A 439 2.03 23.68 -1.33
N GLN A 440 1.52 22.48 -1.43
CA GLN A 440 0.58 22.08 -2.47
C GLN A 440 -0.56 21.25 -1.87
N ILE A 441 -1.79 21.56 -2.26
CA ILE A 441 -2.95 20.71 -2.02
C ILE A 441 -3.00 19.68 -3.16
N LEU A 442 -2.62 18.43 -2.88
CA LEU A 442 -2.59 17.33 -3.84
C LEU A 442 -4.01 16.95 -4.25
N GLY A 443 -4.91 16.85 -3.29
CA GLY A 443 -6.32 16.55 -3.53
C GLY A 443 -7.18 16.97 -2.34
N ALA A 444 -8.45 17.28 -2.59
CA ALA A 444 -9.40 17.58 -1.53
C ALA A 444 -10.84 17.31 -1.98
N GLU A 445 -11.62 16.69 -1.11
CA GLU A 445 -13.00 16.30 -1.36
C GLU A 445 -13.88 16.50 -0.13
N LEU A 446 -15.17 16.67 -0.34
CA LEU A 446 -16.19 16.63 0.72
C LEU A 446 -16.88 15.27 0.69
N ILE A 447 -16.61 14.44 1.71
CA ILE A 447 -17.10 13.06 1.84
C ILE A 447 -17.84 12.95 3.17
N ASP A 448 -19.11 12.57 3.15
CA ASP A 448 -19.96 12.38 4.33
C ASP A 448 -19.90 13.56 5.34
N GLY A 449 -19.94 14.79 4.83
CA GLY A 449 -19.87 16.00 5.65
C GLY A 449 -18.49 16.29 6.23
N LYS A 450 -17.44 15.62 5.75
CA LYS A 450 -16.04 15.88 6.15
C LYS A 450 -15.22 16.36 4.97
N ILE A 451 -14.40 17.35 5.19
CA ILE A 451 -13.33 17.72 4.28
C ILE A 451 -12.22 16.69 4.45
N VAL A 452 -11.90 15.97 3.39
CA VAL A 452 -10.76 15.04 3.31
C VAL A 452 -9.76 15.64 2.34
N ALA A 453 -8.56 15.96 2.81
CA ALA A 453 -7.54 16.58 1.98
C ALA A 453 -6.17 15.90 2.14
N LEU A 454 -5.48 15.73 1.01
CA LEU A 454 -4.08 15.36 0.93
C LEU A 454 -3.29 16.60 0.51
N LEU A 455 -2.21 16.90 1.20
CA LEU A 455 -1.37 18.05 0.88
C LEU A 455 0.08 17.83 1.31
N ARG A 456 1.01 18.46 0.61
CA ARG A 456 2.40 18.61 1.00
C ARG A 456 2.69 20.02 1.46
N SER A 457 3.62 20.15 2.38
CA SER A 457 4.12 21.46 2.81
C SER A 457 5.60 21.38 3.22
N THR A 458 6.37 22.35 2.81
CA THR A 458 7.71 22.61 3.34
C THR A 458 7.68 23.61 4.49
N ALA A 459 6.55 24.27 4.72
CA ALA A 459 6.42 25.26 5.76
C ALA A 459 6.60 24.66 7.15
N LYS A 460 7.45 25.27 7.97
CA LYS A 460 7.68 24.84 9.36
C LYS A 460 6.40 24.89 10.19
N LYS A 461 5.51 25.83 9.87
CA LYS A 461 4.15 25.94 10.38
C LYS A 461 3.24 26.43 9.28
N ALA A 462 2.20 25.70 9.00
CA ALA A 462 1.15 26.09 8.06
C ALA A 462 -0.21 25.66 8.59
N ALA A 463 -1.25 26.11 7.91
CA ALA A 463 -2.59 25.66 8.16
C ALA A 463 -3.40 25.58 6.87
N LEU A 464 -4.21 24.55 6.75
CA LEU A 464 -5.26 24.45 5.76
C LEU A 464 -6.50 25.19 6.30
N TYR A 465 -7.02 26.13 5.54
CA TYR A 465 -8.24 26.83 5.83
C TYR A 465 -9.31 26.41 4.82
N ALA A 466 -10.48 26.08 5.31
CA ALA A 466 -11.66 25.89 4.50
C ALA A 466 -12.56 27.14 4.62
N ALA A 467 -13.01 27.66 3.50
CA ALA A 467 -13.86 28.84 3.43
C ALA A 467 -15.03 28.60 2.46
N ASP A 468 -16.20 29.09 2.81
CA ASP A 468 -17.37 29.15 1.93
C ASP A 468 -17.75 30.62 1.65
N SER A 469 -18.94 30.85 1.10
CA SER A 469 -19.44 32.20 0.79
C SER A 469 -19.64 33.09 2.03
N GLU A 470 -19.70 32.49 3.22
CA GLU A 470 -19.89 33.22 4.50
C GLU A 470 -18.57 33.50 5.22
N GLY A 471 -17.46 32.90 4.78
CA GLY A 471 -16.13 33.13 5.33
C GLY A 471 -15.39 31.84 5.70
N PHE A 472 -14.38 31.95 6.59
CA PHE A 472 -13.62 30.80 7.03
C PHE A 472 -14.40 29.94 8.03
N VAL A 473 -14.62 28.68 7.67
CA VAL A 473 -15.39 27.73 8.47
C VAL A 473 -14.52 26.76 9.28
N LYS A 474 -13.33 26.44 8.80
CA LYS A 474 -12.43 25.50 9.48
C LYS A 474 -10.95 25.85 9.27
N ARG A 475 -10.16 25.46 10.26
CA ARG A 475 -8.69 25.52 10.20
C ARG A 475 -8.10 24.19 10.69
N ALA A 476 -7.20 23.61 9.93
CA ALA A 476 -6.41 22.45 10.35
C ALA A 476 -4.92 22.80 10.30
N SER A 477 -4.17 22.39 11.31
CA SER A 477 -2.73 22.56 11.34
C SER A 477 -2.05 21.61 10.36
N VAL A 478 -1.02 22.10 9.70
CA VAL A 478 -0.23 21.37 8.71
C VAL A 478 1.22 21.38 9.18
N VAL A 479 1.88 20.25 9.08
CA VAL A 479 3.29 20.05 9.41
C VAL A 479 4.11 19.84 8.12
N PRO A 480 5.44 20.03 8.15
CA PRO A 480 6.26 19.71 6.99
C PRO A 480 6.11 18.26 6.54
N GLY A 481 6.03 18.02 5.23
CA GLY A 481 5.84 16.71 4.60
C GLY A 481 4.42 16.47 4.10
N LEU A 482 4.09 15.20 3.85
CA LEU A 482 2.75 14.77 3.43
C LEU A 482 1.79 14.81 4.63
N ASN A 483 0.66 15.48 4.44
CA ASN A 483 -0.38 15.62 5.44
C ASN A 483 -1.71 15.05 4.94
N ARG A 484 -2.44 14.42 5.86
CA ARG A 484 -3.82 13.98 5.69
C ARG A 484 -4.69 14.76 6.65
N VAL A 485 -5.63 15.53 6.11
CA VAL A 485 -6.50 16.39 6.91
C VAL A 485 -7.93 15.89 6.82
N PHE A 486 -8.54 15.69 7.99
CA PHE A 486 -9.94 15.37 8.15
C PHE A 486 -10.58 16.46 9.01
N ALA A 487 -11.57 17.17 8.47
CA ALA A 487 -12.25 18.23 9.19
C ALA A 487 -13.78 18.15 8.97
N GLU A 488 -14.55 18.15 10.06
CA GLU A 488 -16.00 18.21 9.96
C GLU A 488 -16.42 19.51 9.28
N TYR A 489 -17.37 19.42 8.33
CA TYR A 489 -17.95 20.53 7.64
C TYR A 489 -19.46 20.53 7.85
N THR A 490 -19.98 21.61 8.39
CA THR A 490 -21.39 21.76 8.74
C THR A 490 -22.12 22.77 7.85
N GLY A 491 -21.43 23.33 6.84
CA GLY A 491 -22.03 24.27 5.88
C GLY A 491 -22.90 23.57 4.84
N ASP A 492 -23.65 24.35 4.09
CA ASP A 492 -24.44 23.83 2.97
C ASP A 492 -23.51 23.44 1.81
N ALA A 493 -23.58 22.18 1.38
CA ALA A 493 -22.79 21.66 0.27
C ALA A 493 -23.10 22.33 -1.09
N ALA A 494 -24.14 23.12 -1.17
CA ALA A 494 -24.50 23.89 -2.37
C ALA A 494 -23.57 25.08 -2.63
N TYR A 495 -22.73 25.47 -1.67
CA TYR A 495 -21.76 26.56 -1.82
C TYR A 495 -20.40 26.03 -2.22
N SER A 496 -19.70 26.80 -3.07
CA SER A 496 -18.33 26.46 -3.48
C SER A 496 -17.39 26.59 -2.29
N LEU A 497 -16.92 25.44 -1.76
CA LEU A 497 -15.90 25.39 -0.73
C LEU A 497 -14.54 25.72 -1.36
N ARG A 498 -13.81 26.66 -0.76
CA ARG A 498 -12.42 26.98 -1.13
C ARG A 498 -11.48 26.50 -0.06
N LEU A 499 -10.41 25.85 -0.47
CA LEU A 499 -9.33 25.44 0.41
C LEU A 499 -8.11 26.34 0.17
N LEU A 500 -7.57 26.85 1.25
CA LEU A 500 -6.42 27.76 1.24
C LEU A 500 -5.34 27.19 2.16
N LEU A 501 -4.18 26.91 1.61
CA LEU A 501 -3.00 26.50 2.38
C LEU A 501 -2.14 27.74 2.62
N TRP A 502 -2.00 28.15 3.87
CA TRP A 502 -1.26 29.35 4.27
C TRP A 502 -0.25 29.06 5.37
N THR A 503 0.86 29.80 5.38
CA THR A 503 1.77 29.85 6.53
C THR A 503 1.11 30.52 7.73
N ASP A 504 1.64 30.33 8.94
CA ASP A 504 1.18 31.04 10.14
C ASP A 504 1.29 32.57 10.02
N GLY A 505 2.17 33.07 9.14
CA GLY A 505 2.27 34.49 8.79
C GLY A 505 1.28 34.97 7.72
N LEU A 506 0.27 34.17 7.40
CA LEU A 506 -0.75 34.41 6.37
C LEU A 506 -0.18 34.60 4.95
N LYS A 507 1.00 34.00 4.67
CA LYS A 507 1.52 33.91 3.30
C LYS A 507 0.85 32.74 2.60
N PRO A 508 0.18 32.93 1.47
CA PRO A 508 -0.44 31.85 0.73
C PRO A 508 0.62 30.91 0.16
N LEU A 509 0.35 29.60 0.23
CA LEU A 509 1.14 28.54 -0.38
C LEU A 509 0.39 27.93 -1.55
N ASP A 510 -0.88 27.58 -1.37
CA ASP A 510 -1.75 27.02 -2.41
C ASP A 510 -3.23 27.30 -2.14
N ALA A 511 -4.08 27.14 -3.16
CA ALA A 511 -5.54 27.28 -3.07
C ALA A 511 -6.25 26.35 -4.06
N ARG A 512 -7.35 25.72 -3.63
CA ARG A 512 -8.28 24.91 -4.43
C ARG A 512 -9.73 25.23 -4.15
#